data_4a9c9e68b7376a838cbc1b214b0f5224
#
_entry.id   4a9c9e68b7376a838cbc1b214b0f5224
#
_cell.length_a   1.000
_cell.length_b   1.000
_cell.length_c   1.000
_cell.angle_alpha   90.00
_cell.angle_beta   90.00
_cell.angle_gamma   90.00
#
_symmetry.space_group_name_H-M   'P 1'
#
loop_
_entity.id
_entity.type
_entity.pdbx_description
1 polymer ?
#
loop_
_entity_poly.entity_id
_entity_poly.type
_entity_poly.pdbx_seq_one_letter_code
_entity_poly.pdbx_strand_id
1 'polypeptide(L)'
;IESKSDNQRKLAMNSLEGKLKNYIHSFREPLKKLIANIEVNIDYPEYYDIEEVTKKDIEKEVEKLIPKLQKTIEESKSHQIVKSGIKTVIVGRPNVGKSSILNTLINQEKAIVTDIEGTTRDIVEGTVFINGVELSLIDTAGIRNTDNVVEKIGVEKSLELLEEADLVLAVFNVNEELSKEDKELIAKLNKDKTIIVLNKDDLAHKINKSNFDFYHIVSTNTNSLEGLDSLKDEIIKMFSLDMLEETDTFLANNRQLTCANKALETLLKIRENIKSDLPLELIEIDLQEVLNELGTITGEVYDEELLDTLFENFCVGK
;
A
#
# COMPACT_ATOMS: atom_id res chain seq x y z
N ILE A 1 -16.56 9.69 15.32
CA ILE A 1 -15.83 8.70 14.48
C ILE A 1 -16.91 7.96 13.71
N GLU A 2 -17.15 8.37 12.48
CA GLU A 2 -18.04 7.66 11.54
C GLU A 2 -17.24 6.52 10.92
N SER A 3 -17.35 5.30 11.46
CA SER A 3 -16.74 4.11 10.90
C SER A 3 -17.80 3.27 10.20
N LYS A 4 -17.60 2.95 8.94
CA LYS A 4 -18.51 2.16 8.12
C LYS A 4 -18.39 0.64 8.34
N SER A 5 -17.31 0.17 9.01
CA SER A 5 -17.09 -1.24 9.32
C SER A 5 -16.47 -1.43 10.70
N ASP A 6 -16.59 -2.66 11.27
CA ASP A 6 -15.98 -3.02 12.56
C ASP A 6 -14.44 -2.94 12.51
N ASN A 7 -13.83 -3.23 11.37
CA ASN A 7 -12.41 -3.09 11.16
C ASN A 7 -11.97 -1.62 11.22
N GLN A 8 -12.70 -0.70 10.58
CA GLN A 8 -12.44 0.74 10.68
C GLN A 8 -12.53 1.25 12.11
N ARG A 9 -13.46 0.72 12.91
CA ARG A 9 -13.63 1.10 14.31
C ARG A 9 -12.48 0.62 15.20
N LYS A 10 -12.00 -0.62 15.01
CA LYS A 10 -10.80 -1.16 15.69
C LYS A 10 -9.54 -0.33 15.36
N LEU A 11 -9.36 0.02 14.08
CA LEU A 11 -8.24 0.84 13.61
C LEU A 11 -8.22 2.24 14.25
N ALA A 12 -9.38 2.87 14.34
CA ALA A 12 -9.51 4.19 14.99
C ALA A 12 -9.19 4.14 16.49
N MET A 13 -9.57 3.07 17.19
CA MET A 13 -9.27 2.88 18.62
C MET A 13 -7.76 2.64 18.86
N ASN A 14 -7.12 1.81 18.05
CA ASN A 14 -5.67 1.52 18.17
C ASN A 14 -4.81 2.78 17.96
N SER A 15 -5.23 3.68 17.08
CA SER A 15 -4.56 4.96 16.84
C SER A 15 -4.60 5.92 18.05
N LEU A 16 -5.57 5.79 18.95
CA LEU A 16 -5.76 6.65 20.14
C LEU A 16 -4.91 6.22 21.34
N GLU A 17 -4.36 5.00 21.37
CA GLU A 17 -3.74 4.42 22.57
C GLU A 17 -2.22 4.68 22.74
N GLY A 18 -1.63 5.56 21.95
CA GLY A 18 -0.18 5.84 22.04
C GLY A 18 0.74 4.70 21.56
N LYS A 19 0.17 3.58 21.07
CA LYS A 19 0.92 2.41 20.61
C LYS A 19 1.89 2.78 19.48
N LEU A 20 1.47 3.63 18.55
CA LEU A 20 2.33 4.11 17.46
C LEU A 20 3.56 4.84 17.99
N LYS A 21 3.39 5.67 19.02
CA LYS A 21 4.52 6.39 19.62
C LYS A 21 5.56 5.42 20.17
N ASN A 22 5.13 4.45 20.97
CA ASN A 22 6.03 3.43 21.56
C ASN A 22 6.70 2.59 20.47
N TYR A 23 5.96 2.28 19.40
CA TYR A 23 6.49 1.52 18.29
C TYR A 23 7.57 2.29 17.54
N ILE A 24 7.35 3.56 17.19
CA ILE A 24 8.36 4.42 16.55
C ILE A 24 9.57 4.64 17.48
N HIS A 25 9.35 4.78 18.79
CA HIS A 25 10.44 4.81 19.77
C HIS A 25 11.35 3.59 19.68
N SER A 26 10.80 2.39 19.43
CA SER A 26 11.62 1.18 19.29
C SER A 26 12.57 1.21 18.10
N PHE A 27 12.32 2.02 17.09
CA PHE A 27 13.26 2.28 15.97
C PHE A 27 14.26 3.39 16.33
N ARG A 28 13.80 4.43 17.03
CA ARG A 28 14.61 5.62 17.34
C ARG A 28 15.68 5.36 18.40
N GLU A 29 15.35 4.60 19.44
CA GLU A 29 16.29 4.35 20.56
C GLU A 29 17.62 3.72 20.13
N PRO A 30 17.65 2.65 19.30
CA PRO A 30 18.91 2.12 18.79
C PRO A 30 19.69 3.13 17.95
N LEU A 31 19.01 3.95 17.14
CA LEU A 31 19.63 4.97 16.30
C LEU A 31 20.25 6.09 17.15
N LYS A 32 19.54 6.58 18.19
CA LYS A 32 20.04 7.59 19.11
C LYS A 32 21.35 7.14 19.78
N LYS A 33 21.36 5.91 20.31
CA LYS A 33 22.56 5.34 20.93
C LYS A 33 23.73 5.24 19.97
N LEU A 34 23.43 4.84 18.73
CA LEU A 34 24.44 4.69 17.69
C LEU A 34 25.04 6.06 17.33
N ILE A 35 24.21 7.06 17.10
CA ILE A 35 24.63 8.44 16.78
C ILE A 35 25.43 9.03 17.93
N ALA A 36 24.92 8.95 19.16
CA ALA A 36 25.62 9.45 20.34
C ALA A 36 27.02 8.86 20.49
N ASN A 37 27.18 7.53 20.27
CA ASN A 37 28.49 6.91 20.33
C ASN A 37 29.42 7.35 19.18
N ILE A 38 28.87 7.55 17.96
CA ILE A 38 29.63 8.06 16.82
C ILE A 38 30.14 9.48 17.13
N GLU A 39 29.26 10.38 17.61
CA GLU A 39 29.62 11.74 17.98
C GLU A 39 30.75 11.78 19.01
N VAL A 40 30.65 10.94 20.05
CA VAL A 40 31.72 10.87 21.06
C VAL A 40 33.00 10.29 20.48
N ASN A 41 32.97 9.32 19.61
CA ASN A 41 34.20 8.79 18.96
C ASN A 41 34.85 9.84 18.05
N ILE A 42 34.08 10.74 17.43
CA ILE A 42 34.59 11.82 16.58
C ILE A 42 35.16 12.97 17.41
N ASP A 43 34.40 13.45 18.42
CA ASP A 43 34.76 14.62 19.20
C ASP A 43 35.83 14.36 20.26
N TYR A 44 35.90 13.12 20.77
CA TYR A 44 36.79 12.75 21.88
C TYR A 44 37.54 11.44 21.59
N PRO A 45 38.39 11.40 20.56
CA PRO A 45 39.11 10.17 20.16
C PRO A 45 40.13 9.68 21.21
N GLU A 46 40.45 10.47 22.22
CA GLU A 46 41.35 10.12 23.32
C GLU A 46 40.68 9.35 24.48
N TYR A 47 39.33 9.24 24.48
CA TYR A 47 38.60 8.50 25.51
C TYR A 47 38.56 7.00 25.18
N TYR A 48 39.50 6.22 25.73
CA TYR A 48 39.63 4.78 25.50
C TYR A 48 38.56 3.92 26.20
N ASP A 49 37.74 4.52 27.08
CA ASP A 49 36.69 3.81 27.83
C ASP A 49 35.38 3.74 27.07
N ILE A 50 35.29 4.37 25.89
CA ILE A 50 34.09 4.38 25.05
C ILE A 50 34.26 3.33 23.95
N GLU A 51 33.21 2.52 23.75
CA GLU A 51 33.19 1.51 22.70
C GLU A 51 33.26 2.16 21.31
N GLU A 52 34.28 1.82 20.54
CA GLU A 52 34.49 2.36 19.20
C GLU A 52 33.39 1.79 18.25
N VAL A 53 32.58 2.69 17.71
CA VAL A 53 31.56 2.32 16.75
C VAL A 53 32.20 2.03 15.39
N THR A 54 32.02 0.83 14.92
CA THR A 54 32.50 0.40 13.62
C THR A 54 31.39 0.43 12.56
N LYS A 55 31.77 0.49 11.27
CA LYS A 55 30.81 0.33 10.16
C LYS A 55 29.98 -0.95 10.27
N LYS A 56 30.52 -2.02 10.88
CA LYS A 56 29.81 -3.29 11.11
C LYS A 56 28.69 -3.16 12.13
N ASP A 57 28.85 -2.31 13.15
CA ASP A 57 27.82 -2.08 14.16
C ASP A 57 26.65 -1.31 13.54
N ILE A 58 26.96 -0.32 12.70
CA ILE A 58 25.97 0.41 11.91
C ILE A 58 25.23 -0.54 10.96
N GLU A 59 25.96 -1.36 10.20
CA GLU A 59 25.39 -2.35 9.28
C GLU A 59 24.42 -3.28 10.00
N LYS A 60 24.84 -3.84 11.12
CA LYS A 60 24.03 -4.76 11.93
C LYS A 60 22.70 -4.12 12.38
N GLU A 61 22.72 -2.86 12.77
CA GLU A 61 21.51 -2.17 13.22
C GLU A 61 20.61 -1.80 12.05
N VAL A 62 21.16 -1.27 10.98
CA VAL A 62 20.44 -0.93 9.74
C VAL A 62 19.74 -2.16 9.14
N GLU A 63 20.45 -3.31 9.07
CA GLU A 63 19.88 -4.58 8.57
C GLU A 63 18.73 -5.13 9.42
N LYS A 64 18.63 -4.74 10.70
CA LYS A 64 17.46 -5.07 11.53
C LYS A 64 16.28 -4.11 11.31
N LEU A 65 16.58 -2.83 11.10
CA LEU A 65 15.56 -1.78 11.00
C LEU A 65 14.84 -1.80 9.64
N ILE A 66 15.57 -2.04 8.55
CA ILE A 66 15.02 -2.07 7.20
C ILE A 66 13.79 -3.00 7.07
N PRO A 67 13.88 -4.32 7.36
CA PRO A 67 12.73 -5.22 7.18
C PRO A 67 11.55 -4.87 8.08
N LYS A 68 11.81 -4.38 9.30
CA LYS A 68 10.75 -3.93 10.20
C LYS A 68 10.01 -2.72 9.62
N LEU A 69 10.74 -1.73 9.12
CA LEU A 69 10.14 -0.51 8.57
C LEU A 69 9.41 -0.81 7.26
N GLN A 70 9.96 -1.68 6.39
CA GLN A 70 9.30 -2.16 5.17
C GLN A 70 7.95 -2.80 5.50
N LYS A 71 7.94 -3.76 6.44
CA LYS A 71 6.72 -4.42 6.89
C LYS A 71 5.70 -3.41 7.39
N THR A 72 6.11 -2.45 8.23
CA THR A 72 5.22 -1.40 8.75
C THR A 72 4.61 -0.55 7.64
N ILE A 73 5.39 -0.21 6.62
CA ILE A 73 4.91 0.58 5.48
C ILE A 73 3.89 -0.21 4.67
N GLU A 74 4.16 -1.48 4.38
CA GLU A 74 3.25 -2.36 3.64
C GLU A 74 1.92 -2.56 4.37
N GLU A 75 1.97 -2.91 5.66
CA GLU A 75 0.79 -3.04 6.51
C GLU A 75 0.00 -1.74 6.59
N SER A 76 0.68 -0.61 6.75
CA SER A 76 0.02 0.71 6.82
C SER A 76 -0.67 1.09 5.52
N LYS A 77 -0.11 0.75 4.36
CA LYS A 77 -0.78 0.93 3.06
C LYS A 77 -2.08 0.13 2.99
N SER A 78 -2.04 -1.14 3.40
CA SER A 78 -3.23 -2.00 3.45
C SER A 78 -4.29 -1.43 4.40
N HIS A 79 -3.90 -0.92 5.57
CA HIS A 79 -4.81 -0.26 6.50
C HIS A 79 -5.43 1.04 5.95
N GLN A 80 -4.67 1.84 5.19
CA GLN A 80 -5.23 3.03 4.54
C GLN A 80 -6.30 2.66 3.50
N ILE A 81 -6.05 1.60 2.73
CA ILE A 81 -7.00 1.07 1.75
C ILE A 81 -8.30 0.62 2.44
N VAL A 82 -8.20 -0.06 3.59
CA VAL A 82 -9.39 -0.44 4.38
C VAL A 82 -10.18 0.77 4.84
N LYS A 83 -9.49 1.85 5.18
CA LYS A 83 -10.12 3.10 5.65
C LYS A 83 -10.77 3.89 4.53
N SER A 84 -10.13 4.00 3.37
CA SER A 84 -10.63 4.77 2.22
C SER A 84 -11.57 3.98 1.33
N GLY A 85 -11.53 2.66 1.38
CA GLY A 85 -12.08 1.75 0.39
C GLY A 85 -11.17 1.62 -0.84
N ILE A 86 -11.38 0.57 -1.63
CA ILE A 86 -10.63 0.31 -2.86
C ILE A 86 -11.43 0.89 -4.03
N LYS A 87 -10.93 1.95 -4.64
CA LYS A 87 -11.51 2.51 -5.86
C LYS A 87 -11.36 1.49 -7.00
N THR A 88 -12.46 0.87 -7.41
CA THR A 88 -12.45 -0.25 -8.35
C THR A 88 -13.14 0.12 -9.65
N VAL A 89 -12.46 -0.09 -10.77
CA VAL A 89 -13.00 0.08 -12.13
C VAL A 89 -13.08 -1.27 -12.84
N ILE A 90 -14.21 -1.53 -13.53
CA ILE A 90 -14.40 -2.74 -14.31
C ILE A 90 -14.39 -2.36 -15.80
N VAL A 91 -13.40 -2.85 -16.55
CA VAL A 91 -13.20 -2.55 -17.95
C VAL A 91 -13.26 -3.77 -18.85
N GLY A 92 -13.48 -3.57 -20.14
CA GLY A 92 -13.57 -4.62 -21.15
C GLY A 92 -14.64 -4.28 -22.19
N ARG A 93 -14.64 -4.98 -23.33
CA ARG A 93 -15.61 -4.78 -24.42
C ARG A 93 -17.08 -5.03 -23.98
N PRO A 94 -18.05 -4.55 -24.74
CA PRO A 94 -19.46 -4.96 -24.54
C PRO A 94 -19.61 -6.49 -24.54
N ASN A 95 -20.56 -7.00 -23.77
CA ASN A 95 -20.97 -8.43 -23.71
C ASN A 95 -19.89 -9.44 -23.20
N VAL A 96 -18.75 -8.98 -22.68
CA VAL A 96 -17.75 -9.88 -22.04
C VAL A 96 -18.21 -10.37 -20.65
N GLY A 97 -19.22 -9.73 -20.06
CA GLY A 97 -19.81 -10.13 -18.78
C GLY A 97 -19.49 -9.22 -17.60
N LYS A 98 -19.08 -7.97 -17.85
CA LYS A 98 -18.81 -6.96 -16.80
C LYS A 98 -19.98 -6.81 -15.83
N SER A 99 -21.20 -6.54 -16.35
CA SER A 99 -22.41 -6.40 -15.54
C SER A 99 -22.77 -7.67 -14.77
N SER A 100 -22.49 -8.83 -15.33
CA SER A 100 -22.72 -10.11 -14.64
C SER A 100 -21.80 -10.28 -13.46
N ILE A 101 -20.50 -9.99 -13.63
CA ILE A 101 -19.51 -10.04 -12.54
C ILE A 101 -19.91 -9.04 -11.45
N LEU A 102 -20.22 -7.78 -11.84
CA LEU A 102 -20.68 -6.75 -10.92
C LEU A 102 -21.89 -7.20 -10.10
N ASN A 103 -22.96 -7.65 -10.78
CA ASN A 103 -24.19 -8.07 -10.12
C ASN A 103 -23.95 -9.28 -9.20
N THR A 104 -23.08 -10.17 -9.58
CA THR A 104 -22.76 -11.33 -8.76
C THR A 104 -21.96 -10.93 -7.50
N LEU A 105 -20.99 -10.04 -7.62
CA LEU A 105 -20.28 -9.48 -6.46
C LEU A 105 -21.26 -8.75 -5.51
N ILE A 106 -22.16 -7.93 -6.05
CA ILE A 106 -23.18 -7.22 -5.28
C ILE A 106 -24.13 -8.18 -4.55
N ASN A 107 -24.61 -9.24 -5.21
CA ASN A 107 -25.61 -10.14 -4.65
C ASN A 107 -25.03 -11.06 -3.56
N GLN A 108 -23.76 -11.45 -3.63
CA GLN A 108 -23.15 -12.35 -2.66
C GLN A 108 -22.80 -11.68 -1.32
N GLU A 109 -22.46 -10.40 -1.33
CA GLU A 109 -21.84 -9.72 -0.18
C GLU A 109 -22.77 -8.74 0.56
N LYS A 110 -24.11 -8.85 0.43
CA LYS A 110 -25.05 -7.91 1.05
C LYS A 110 -24.67 -6.43 0.79
N ALA A 111 -24.38 -6.13 -0.47
CA ALA A 111 -24.03 -4.76 -0.86
C ALA A 111 -25.11 -3.78 -0.46
N ILE A 112 -24.72 -2.73 0.23
CA ILE A 112 -25.59 -1.57 0.46
C ILE A 112 -25.47 -0.69 -0.78
N VAL A 113 -26.43 -0.82 -1.70
CA VAL A 113 -26.58 0.16 -2.79
C VAL A 113 -27.06 1.45 -2.14
N THR A 114 -26.17 2.35 -1.84
CA THR A 114 -26.54 3.69 -1.39
C THR A 114 -26.48 4.62 -2.60
N ASP A 115 -27.64 5.06 -3.06
CA ASP A 115 -27.73 6.28 -3.84
C ASP A 115 -27.36 7.46 -2.91
N ILE A 116 -26.09 7.71 -2.73
CA ILE A 116 -25.66 8.90 -2.00
C ILE A 116 -25.50 10.02 -3.01
N GLU A 117 -26.58 10.77 -3.21
CA GLU A 117 -26.52 12.12 -3.75
C GLU A 117 -25.73 12.99 -2.77
N GLY A 118 -24.56 13.47 -3.15
CA GLY A 118 -23.95 14.59 -2.41
C GLY A 118 -22.45 14.66 -2.21
N THR A 119 -21.61 13.97 -2.99
CA THR A 119 -20.18 14.30 -3.01
C THR A 119 -19.71 14.63 -4.42
N THR A 120 -19.38 15.89 -4.59
CA THR A 120 -19.27 16.64 -5.84
C THR A 120 -18.04 16.35 -6.70
N ARG A 121 -17.50 15.12 -6.78
CA ARG A 121 -16.43 14.79 -7.75
C ARG A 121 -16.38 13.34 -8.24
N ASP A 122 -16.77 12.33 -7.45
CA ASP A 122 -16.63 10.92 -7.85
C ASP A 122 -18.02 10.27 -7.89
N ILE A 123 -18.47 9.80 -9.05
CA ILE A 123 -19.72 9.04 -9.18
C ILE A 123 -19.45 7.62 -8.71
N VAL A 124 -19.64 7.34 -7.41
CA VAL A 124 -19.64 5.98 -6.86
C VAL A 124 -21.00 5.36 -7.13
N GLU A 125 -21.08 4.38 -8.02
CA GLU A 125 -22.34 3.75 -8.43
C GLU A 125 -22.72 2.51 -7.63
N GLY A 126 -21.81 2.00 -6.80
CA GLY A 126 -22.06 0.85 -5.93
C GLY A 126 -20.90 0.55 -5.00
N THR A 127 -21.23 -0.06 -3.88
CA THR A 127 -20.25 -0.49 -2.89
C THR A 127 -20.40 -1.99 -2.65
N VAL A 128 -19.31 -2.73 -2.71
CA VAL A 128 -19.23 -4.15 -2.38
C VAL A 128 -18.23 -4.34 -1.24
N PHE A 129 -18.51 -5.24 -0.29
CA PHE A 129 -17.58 -5.55 0.79
C PHE A 129 -16.93 -6.91 0.53
N ILE A 130 -15.60 -6.96 0.49
CA ILE A 130 -14.83 -8.19 0.41
C ILE A 130 -13.96 -8.27 1.67
N ASN A 131 -14.17 -9.31 2.47
CA ASN A 131 -13.45 -9.52 3.73
C ASN A 131 -13.49 -8.29 4.67
N GLY A 132 -14.63 -7.58 4.68
CA GLY A 132 -14.83 -6.37 5.50
C GLY A 132 -14.17 -5.10 4.95
N VAL A 133 -13.60 -5.13 3.74
CA VAL A 133 -13.04 -3.99 3.03
C VAL A 133 -14.00 -3.51 1.96
N GLU A 134 -14.21 -2.19 1.92
CA GLU A 134 -15.08 -1.55 0.95
C GLU A 134 -14.41 -1.49 -0.44
N LEU A 135 -15.07 -2.05 -1.48
CA LEU A 135 -14.77 -1.79 -2.88
C LEU A 135 -15.75 -0.76 -3.40
N SER A 136 -15.26 0.44 -3.69
CA SER A 136 -16.04 1.53 -4.28
C SER A 136 -15.99 1.41 -5.81
N LEU A 137 -17.11 1.04 -6.42
CA LEU A 137 -17.21 0.85 -7.87
C LEU A 137 -17.44 2.19 -8.57
N ILE A 138 -16.53 2.57 -9.45
CA ILE A 138 -16.55 3.86 -10.14
C ILE A 138 -17.01 3.65 -11.58
N ASP A 139 -17.88 4.54 -12.07
CA ASP A 139 -18.39 4.62 -13.46
C ASP A 139 -18.89 3.30 -14.05
N THR A 140 -19.88 2.71 -13.39
CA THR A 140 -20.61 1.55 -13.92
C THR A 140 -21.73 1.98 -14.89
N ALA A 141 -21.95 3.29 -15.15
CA ALA A 141 -23.01 3.79 -16.03
C ALA A 141 -22.88 3.29 -17.47
N GLY A 142 -21.64 3.12 -17.96
CA GLY A 142 -21.40 2.42 -19.22
C GLY A 142 -21.77 0.93 -19.21
N ILE A 143 -21.97 0.34 -18.01
CA ILE A 143 -22.32 -1.08 -17.83
C ILE A 143 -23.85 -1.28 -17.78
N ARG A 144 -24.60 -0.29 -17.28
CA ARG A 144 -26.07 -0.39 -17.13
C ARG A 144 -26.86 -0.03 -18.39
N ASN A 145 -26.33 0.84 -19.27
CA ASN A 145 -27.00 1.27 -20.49
C ASN A 145 -26.40 0.58 -21.73
N THR A 146 -26.92 -0.57 -22.08
CA THR A 146 -26.51 -1.38 -23.23
C THR A 146 -27.20 -1.01 -24.54
N ASP A 147 -27.72 0.22 -24.73
CA ASP A 147 -28.27 0.64 -26.01
C ASP A 147 -27.73 2.00 -26.43
N ASN A 148 -26.76 1.94 -27.35
CA ASN A 148 -26.39 2.97 -28.32
C ASN A 148 -26.09 4.42 -27.87
N VAL A 149 -24.92 4.90 -28.33
CA VAL A 149 -24.59 6.33 -28.63
C VAL A 149 -23.52 7.04 -27.77
N VAL A 150 -22.69 6.42 -26.97
CA VAL A 150 -21.60 7.18 -26.32
C VAL A 150 -20.19 6.55 -26.53
N GLU A 151 -19.88 6.13 -27.76
CA GLU A 151 -18.58 5.49 -28.06
C GLU A 151 -17.39 6.45 -28.26
N LYS A 152 -17.57 7.75 -28.32
CA LYS A 152 -16.47 8.70 -28.62
C LYS A 152 -16.04 9.62 -27.47
N ILE A 153 -16.84 9.81 -26.45
CA ILE A 153 -16.47 10.61 -25.26
C ILE A 153 -15.74 9.74 -24.21
N GLY A 154 -15.78 8.41 -24.40
CA GLY A 154 -15.33 7.43 -23.40
C GLY A 154 -13.82 7.18 -23.30
N VAL A 155 -13.01 7.48 -24.30
CA VAL A 155 -11.59 7.01 -24.30
C VAL A 155 -10.71 7.84 -23.39
N GLU A 156 -10.83 9.16 -23.38
CA GLU A 156 -10.06 10.04 -22.49
C GLU A 156 -10.52 9.87 -21.04
N LYS A 157 -11.84 9.87 -20.81
CA LYS A 157 -12.43 9.67 -19.48
C LYS A 157 -12.13 8.27 -18.92
N SER A 158 -12.07 7.25 -19.80
CA SER A 158 -11.68 5.89 -19.39
C SER A 158 -10.20 5.79 -18.99
N LEU A 159 -9.31 6.61 -19.56
CA LEU A 159 -7.91 6.66 -19.18
C LEU A 159 -7.71 7.32 -17.83
N GLU A 160 -8.40 8.44 -17.57
CA GLU A 160 -8.39 9.11 -16.27
C GLU A 160 -8.86 8.16 -15.16
N LEU A 161 -9.95 7.42 -15.41
CA LEU A 161 -10.48 6.43 -14.47
C LEU A 161 -9.50 5.27 -14.20
N LEU A 162 -8.77 4.80 -15.24
CA LEU A 162 -7.75 3.78 -15.06
C LEU A 162 -6.55 4.29 -14.25
N GLU A 163 -6.21 5.58 -14.34
CA GLU A 163 -5.15 6.20 -13.55
C GLU A 163 -5.56 6.35 -12.07
N GLU A 164 -6.78 6.81 -11.83
CA GLU A 164 -7.33 7.08 -10.49
C GLU A 164 -7.73 5.81 -9.72
N ALA A 165 -7.97 4.69 -10.41
CA ALA A 165 -8.37 3.44 -9.80
C ALA A 165 -7.22 2.81 -8.99
N ASP A 166 -7.55 2.30 -7.80
CA ASP A 166 -6.68 1.44 -6.99
C ASP A 166 -6.68 0.00 -7.52
N LEU A 167 -7.83 -0.44 -8.06
CA LEU A 167 -8.03 -1.77 -8.64
C LEU A 167 -8.71 -1.67 -10.00
N VAL A 168 -8.16 -2.36 -10.99
CA VAL A 168 -8.75 -2.54 -12.32
C VAL A 168 -9.12 -4.01 -12.54
N LEU A 169 -10.39 -4.29 -12.73
CA LEU A 169 -10.86 -5.60 -13.17
C LEU A 169 -11.04 -5.58 -14.70
N ALA A 170 -10.07 -6.12 -15.43
CA ALA A 170 -10.11 -6.17 -16.89
C ALA A 170 -10.75 -7.49 -17.35
N VAL A 171 -11.98 -7.41 -17.86
CA VAL A 171 -12.80 -8.58 -18.18
C VAL A 171 -12.71 -8.94 -19.66
N PHE A 172 -12.39 -10.21 -19.95
CA PHE A 172 -12.31 -10.77 -21.29
C PHE A 172 -13.17 -12.03 -21.40
N ASN A 173 -13.75 -12.28 -22.58
CA ASN A 173 -14.50 -13.49 -22.86
C ASN A 173 -13.55 -14.57 -23.40
N VAL A 174 -13.39 -15.68 -22.69
CA VAL A 174 -12.46 -16.77 -23.07
C VAL A 174 -12.79 -17.41 -24.44
N ASN A 175 -14.05 -17.34 -24.87
CA ASN A 175 -14.53 -17.96 -26.10
C ASN A 175 -14.32 -17.10 -27.35
N GLU A 176 -13.64 -15.95 -27.22
CA GLU A 176 -13.35 -15.05 -28.34
C GLU A 176 -11.84 -14.80 -28.43
N GLU A 177 -11.31 -14.63 -29.63
CA GLU A 177 -9.93 -14.17 -29.79
C GLU A 177 -9.83 -12.69 -29.39
N LEU A 178 -8.63 -12.28 -28.90
CA LEU A 178 -8.37 -10.88 -28.55
C LEU A 178 -8.51 -9.99 -29.78
N SER A 179 -9.48 -9.09 -29.75
CA SER A 179 -9.68 -8.06 -30.75
C SER A 179 -8.56 -7.00 -30.75
N LYS A 180 -8.59 -6.09 -31.71
CA LYS A 180 -7.68 -4.93 -31.70
C LYS A 180 -7.91 -4.05 -30.47
N GLU A 181 -9.17 -3.83 -30.09
CA GLU A 181 -9.57 -3.03 -28.93
C GLU A 181 -9.08 -3.67 -27.61
N ASP A 182 -9.15 -5.01 -27.49
CA ASP A 182 -8.62 -5.72 -26.32
C ASP A 182 -7.12 -5.52 -26.18
N LYS A 183 -6.37 -5.59 -27.28
CA LYS A 183 -4.92 -5.37 -27.29
C LYS A 183 -4.55 -3.93 -26.93
N GLU A 184 -5.32 -2.96 -27.42
CA GLU A 184 -5.16 -1.54 -27.09
C GLU A 184 -5.46 -1.27 -25.62
N LEU A 185 -6.47 -1.95 -25.04
CA LEU A 185 -6.78 -1.88 -23.61
C LEU A 185 -5.64 -2.46 -22.79
N ILE A 186 -5.19 -3.69 -23.09
CA ILE A 186 -4.09 -4.36 -22.38
C ILE A 186 -2.84 -3.50 -22.35
N ALA A 187 -2.51 -2.82 -23.45
CA ALA A 187 -1.34 -1.95 -23.54
C ALA A 187 -1.39 -0.72 -22.61
N LYS A 188 -2.57 -0.35 -22.12
CA LYS A 188 -2.81 0.79 -21.22
C LYS A 188 -2.94 0.38 -19.73
N LEU A 189 -3.06 -0.93 -19.47
CA LEU A 189 -3.24 -1.43 -18.10
C LEU A 189 -1.93 -1.40 -17.31
N ASN A 190 -2.01 -0.96 -16.06
CA ASN A 190 -0.92 -1.11 -15.10
C ASN A 190 -1.02 -2.49 -14.44
N LYS A 191 0.05 -3.29 -14.53
CA LYS A 191 0.10 -4.68 -14.04
C LYS A 191 -0.07 -4.76 -12.52
N ASP A 192 0.46 -3.79 -11.78
CA ASP A 192 0.49 -3.79 -10.31
C ASP A 192 -0.88 -3.56 -9.68
N LYS A 193 -1.85 -3.04 -10.45
CA LYS A 193 -3.22 -2.76 -9.97
C LYS A 193 -4.31 -3.41 -10.84
N THR A 194 -3.95 -4.35 -11.71
CA THR A 194 -4.89 -4.98 -12.63
C THR A 194 -5.01 -6.48 -12.40
N ILE A 195 -6.25 -6.95 -12.24
CA ILE A 195 -6.61 -8.37 -12.32
C ILE A 195 -7.30 -8.61 -13.67
N ILE A 196 -6.75 -9.54 -14.45
CA ILE A 196 -7.37 -10.03 -15.67
C ILE A 196 -8.43 -11.08 -15.30
N VAL A 197 -9.67 -10.79 -15.64
CA VAL A 197 -10.80 -11.70 -15.40
C VAL A 197 -11.19 -12.36 -16.71
N LEU A 198 -10.87 -13.64 -16.83
CA LEU A 198 -11.26 -14.48 -17.96
C LEU A 198 -12.63 -15.07 -17.68
N ASN A 199 -13.68 -14.43 -18.20
CA ASN A 199 -15.06 -14.81 -17.95
C ASN A 199 -15.61 -15.81 -18.98
N LYS A 200 -16.70 -16.49 -18.63
CA LYS A 200 -17.35 -17.58 -19.37
C LYS A 200 -16.43 -18.79 -19.53
N ASP A 201 -15.77 -19.18 -18.44
CA ASP A 201 -14.78 -20.27 -18.38
C ASP A 201 -15.40 -21.64 -18.69
N ASP A 202 -16.73 -21.75 -18.72
CA ASP A 202 -17.51 -22.91 -19.19
C ASP A 202 -17.47 -23.11 -20.70
N LEU A 203 -17.00 -22.16 -21.46
CA LEU A 203 -16.94 -22.21 -22.92
C LEU A 203 -15.53 -22.63 -23.42
N ALA A 204 -15.47 -23.00 -24.71
CA ALA A 204 -14.19 -23.33 -25.34
C ALA A 204 -13.24 -22.12 -25.36
N HIS A 205 -12.03 -22.31 -24.83
CA HIS A 205 -11.02 -21.24 -24.73
C HIS A 205 -10.38 -20.96 -26.09
N LYS A 206 -10.42 -19.72 -26.51
CA LYS A 206 -9.72 -19.18 -27.69
C LYS A 206 -8.63 -18.19 -27.29
N ILE A 207 -8.66 -17.69 -26.05
CA ILE A 207 -7.63 -16.81 -25.50
C ILE A 207 -6.48 -17.66 -24.93
N ASN A 208 -5.24 -17.35 -25.30
CA ASN A 208 -4.07 -17.91 -24.65
C ASN A 208 -3.69 -17.04 -23.44
N LYS A 209 -3.54 -17.66 -22.26
CA LYS A 209 -3.10 -16.99 -21.04
C LYS A 209 -1.75 -16.29 -21.15
N SER A 210 -0.87 -16.75 -22.04
CA SER A 210 0.41 -16.09 -22.35
C SER A 210 0.27 -14.66 -22.90
N ASN A 211 -0.92 -14.26 -23.35
CA ASN A 211 -1.17 -12.87 -23.75
C ASN A 211 -1.20 -11.89 -22.57
N PHE A 212 -1.23 -12.42 -21.34
CA PHE A 212 -1.34 -11.65 -20.10
C PHE A 212 -0.16 -11.92 -19.14
N ASP A 213 1.04 -12.15 -19.71
CA ASP A 213 2.24 -12.38 -18.90
C ASP A 213 2.45 -11.25 -17.89
N PHE A 214 2.77 -11.65 -16.66
CA PHE A 214 2.96 -10.78 -15.49
C PHE A 214 1.70 -10.11 -14.91
N TYR A 215 0.49 -10.44 -15.37
CA TYR A 215 -0.76 -10.02 -14.71
C TYR A 215 -1.27 -11.08 -13.75
N HIS A 216 -2.04 -10.64 -12.75
CA HIS A 216 -2.90 -11.52 -11.97
C HIS A 216 -4.06 -11.99 -12.84
N ILE A 217 -4.27 -13.29 -12.96
CA ILE A 217 -5.29 -13.86 -13.86
C ILE A 217 -6.24 -14.74 -13.06
N VAL A 218 -7.53 -14.47 -13.17
CA VAL A 218 -8.60 -15.27 -12.58
C VAL A 218 -9.59 -15.69 -13.66
N SER A 219 -9.95 -16.96 -13.69
CA SER A 219 -11.02 -17.49 -14.54
C SER A 219 -12.34 -17.49 -13.76
N THR A 220 -13.42 -17.03 -14.40
CA THR A 220 -14.74 -16.94 -13.77
C THR A 220 -15.83 -17.49 -14.68
N ASN A 221 -16.87 -18.09 -14.05
CA ASN A 221 -18.13 -18.41 -14.69
C ASN A 221 -19.28 -17.79 -13.88
N THR A 222 -19.81 -16.69 -14.36
CA THR A 222 -20.88 -15.96 -13.67
C THR A 222 -22.22 -16.70 -13.63
N ASN A 223 -22.42 -17.75 -14.45
CA ASN A 223 -23.63 -18.57 -14.43
C ASN A 223 -23.62 -19.60 -13.29
N SER A 224 -22.48 -20.21 -13.00
CA SER A 224 -22.30 -21.20 -11.93
C SER A 224 -21.67 -20.62 -10.66
N LEU A 225 -21.33 -19.33 -10.64
CA LEU A 225 -20.61 -18.63 -9.57
C LEU A 225 -19.17 -19.14 -9.34
N GLU A 226 -18.66 -20.02 -10.21
CA GLU A 226 -17.29 -20.53 -10.13
C GLU A 226 -16.27 -19.43 -10.40
N GLY A 227 -15.18 -19.48 -9.68
CA GLY A 227 -14.06 -18.53 -9.80
C GLY A 227 -14.27 -17.19 -9.10
N LEU A 228 -15.44 -16.90 -8.51
CA LEU A 228 -15.66 -15.65 -7.78
C LEU A 228 -14.90 -15.62 -6.45
N ASP A 229 -14.84 -16.75 -5.76
CA ASP A 229 -14.05 -16.85 -4.54
C ASP A 229 -12.55 -16.68 -4.87
N SER A 230 -12.08 -17.25 -5.99
CA SER A 230 -10.72 -17.01 -6.47
C SER A 230 -10.45 -15.55 -6.83
N LEU A 231 -11.46 -14.82 -7.35
CA LEU A 231 -11.33 -13.38 -7.60
C LEU A 231 -11.23 -12.59 -6.29
N LYS A 232 -12.02 -12.94 -5.27
CA LYS A 232 -11.94 -12.34 -3.94
C LYS A 232 -10.58 -12.62 -3.30
N ASP A 233 -10.11 -13.87 -3.35
CA ASP A 233 -8.80 -14.25 -2.81
C ASP A 233 -7.66 -13.49 -3.48
N GLU A 234 -7.76 -13.26 -4.79
CA GLU A 234 -6.74 -12.52 -5.52
C GLU A 234 -6.74 -11.03 -5.16
N ILE A 235 -7.92 -10.42 -4.95
CA ILE A 235 -8.05 -9.06 -4.42
C ILE A 235 -7.45 -8.98 -3.01
N ILE A 236 -7.77 -9.93 -2.13
CA ILE A 236 -7.23 -10.00 -0.76
C ILE A 236 -5.69 -10.04 -0.79
N LYS A 237 -5.11 -10.89 -1.64
CA LYS A 237 -3.65 -11.00 -1.79
C LYS A 237 -3.01 -9.73 -2.35
N MET A 238 -3.60 -9.15 -3.41
CA MET A 238 -3.06 -7.95 -4.06
C MET A 238 -2.94 -6.78 -3.07
N PHE A 239 -3.88 -6.64 -2.15
CA PHE A 239 -3.90 -5.58 -1.15
C PHE A 239 -3.42 -6.02 0.24
N SER A 240 -2.89 -7.24 0.37
CA SER A 240 -2.42 -7.82 1.65
C SER A 240 -3.44 -7.70 2.79
N LEU A 241 -4.73 -7.91 2.45
CA LEU A 241 -5.83 -7.71 3.40
C LEU A 241 -5.91 -8.81 4.48
N ASP A 242 -5.24 -9.92 4.28
CA ASP A 242 -5.05 -11.01 5.24
C ASP A 242 -4.16 -10.61 6.43
N MET A 243 -3.25 -9.63 6.22
CA MET A 243 -2.36 -9.11 7.27
C MET A 243 -3.05 -8.14 8.23
N LEU A 244 -4.28 -7.71 7.94
CA LEU A 244 -4.99 -6.68 8.74
C LEU A 244 -5.36 -7.12 10.15
N GLU A 245 -5.45 -8.43 10.41
CA GLU A 245 -5.84 -8.97 11.70
C GLU A 245 -4.67 -9.06 12.70
N GLU A 246 -3.42 -8.98 12.24
CA GLU A 246 -2.22 -9.25 13.05
C GLU A 246 -1.54 -8.01 13.63
N THR A 247 -1.84 -6.80 13.15
CA THR A 247 -1.09 -5.60 13.53
C THR A 247 -1.89 -4.61 14.36
N ASP A 248 -1.39 -4.37 15.57
CA ASP A 248 -1.90 -3.36 16.51
C ASP A 248 -1.40 -1.94 16.19
N THR A 249 -0.43 -1.77 15.26
CA THR A 249 0.26 -0.50 15.05
C THR A 249 0.50 -0.22 13.56
N PHE A 250 -0.02 0.89 13.06
CA PHE A 250 0.10 1.31 11.65
C PHE A 250 0.17 2.83 11.52
N LEU A 251 0.66 3.30 10.37
CA LEU A 251 0.75 4.71 10.01
C LEU A 251 -0.61 5.17 9.44
N ALA A 252 -1.28 6.06 10.17
CA ALA A 252 -2.69 6.37 9.95
C ALA A 252 -2.95 7.34 8.77
N ASN A 253 -1.92 8.02 8.27
CA ASN A 253 -2.07 9.05 7.24
C ASN A 253 -0.87 9.14 6.29
N ASN A 254 -1.09 9.80 5.14
CA ASN A 254 -0.08 9.95 4.08
C ASN A 254 1.19 10.67 4.55
N ARG A 255 1.11 11.64 5.47
CA ARG A 255 2.28 12.32 6.02
C ARG A 255 3.19 11.33 6.74
N GLN A 256 2.63 10.49 7.60
CA GLN A 256 3.39 9.48 8.34
C GLN A 256 4.02 8.44 7.39
N LEU A 257 3.28 8.00 6.36
CA LEU A 257 3.81 7.10 5.33
C LEU A 257 4.94 7.75 4.53
N THR A 258 4.83 9.03 4.19
CA THR A 258 5.89 9.75 3.48
C THR A 258 7.17 9.82 4.31
N CYS A 259 7.07 10.14 5.61
CA CYS A 259 8.22 10.15 6.50
C CYS A 259 8.85 8.75 6.64
N ALA A 260 8.03 7.70 6.80
CA ALA A 260 8.51 6.33 6.90
C ALA A 260 9.23 5.87 5.61
N ASN A 261 8.69 6.20 4.42
CA ASN A 261 9.34 5.89 3.15
C ASN A 261 10.69 6.62 3.00
N LYS A 262 10.78 7.90 3.35
CA LYS A 262 12.05 8.64 3.33
C LYS A 262 13.07 8.02 4.29
N ALA A 263 12.65 7.69 5.52
CA ALA A 263 13.52 7.01 6.47
C ALA A 263 14.03 5.67 5.91
N LEU A 264 13.18 4.90 5.24
CA LEU A 264 13.57 3.65 4.59
C LEU A 264 14.56 3.89 3.44
N GLU A 265 14.32 4.86 2.57
CA GLU A 265 15.22 5.24 1.47
C GLU A 265 16.60 5.60 1.99
N THR A 266 16.67 6.41 3.06
CA THR A 266 17.93 6.81 3.68
C THR A 266 18.61 5.61 4.36
N LEU A 267 17.90 4.70 5.03
CA LEU A 267 18.47 3.46 5.56
C LEU A 267 19.05 2.57 4.46
N LEU A 268 18.38 2.45 3.31
CA LEU A 268 18.87 1.70 2.16
C LEU A 268 20.16 2.34 1.59
N LYS A 269 20.19 3.68 1.51
CA LYS A 269 21.39 4.46 1.11
C LYS A 269 22.54 4.22 2.09
N ILE A 270 22.29 4.26 3.40
CA ILE A 270 23.31 3.95 4.44
C ILE A 270 23.87 2.55 4.22
N ARG A 271 23.04 1.53 4.01
CA ARG A 271 23.45 0.15 3.74
C ARG A 271 24.40 0.02 2.54
N GLU A 272 24.17 0.83 1.49
CA GLU A 272 25.07 0.86 0.33
C GLU A 272 26.35 1.61 0.63
N ASN A 273 26.27 2.73 1.34
CA ASN A 273 27.39 3.60 1.68
C ASN A 273 28.38 2.94 2.66
N ILE A 274 27.91 2.08 3.57
CA ILE A 274 28.77 1.31 4.50
C ILE A 274 29.76 0.43 3.73
N LYS A 275 29.39 -0.10 2.56
CA LYS A 275 30.24 -0.94 1.70
C LYS A 275 31.30 -0.14 0.95
N SER A 276 31.12 1.17 0.91
CA SER A 276 32.07 2.12 0.33
C SER A 276 33.05 2.64 1.39
N ASP A 277 34.11 3.33 0.97
CA ASP A 277 35.11 3.89 1.89
C ASP A 277 34.71 5.29 2.39
N LEU A 278 33.39 5.51 2.62
CA LEU A 278 32.88 6.77 3.15
C LEU A 278 33.25 6.96 4.62
N PRO A 279 33.64 8.18 5.05
CA PRO A 279 33.85 8.53 6.44
C PRO A 279 32.60 8.33 7.31
N LEU A 280 32.78 8.02 8.60
CA LEU A 280 31.69 7.80 9.57
C LEU A 280 30.83 9.06 9.74
N GLU A 281 31.44 10.23 9.67
CA GLU A 281 30.77 11.54 9.80
C GLU A 281 29.68 11.74 8.75
N LEU A 282 29.89 11.23 7.52
CA LEU A 282 28.88 11.30 6.46
C LEU A 282 27.74 10.30 6.68
N ILE A 283 28.06 9.13 7.24
CA ILE A 283 27.05 8.12 7.58
C ILE A 283 26.20 8.60 8.75
N GLU A 284 26.79 9.31 9.70
CA GLU A 284 26.12 9.90 10.85
C GLU A 284 25.03 10.90 10.39
N ILE A 285 25.34 11.78 9.43
CA ILE A 285 24.35 12.73 8.88
C ILE A 285 23.13 12.00 8.31
N ASP A 286 23.35 10.91 7.57
CA ASP A 286 22.27 10.08 7.04
C ASP A 286 21.47 9.40 8.19
N LEU A 287 22.12 8.94 9.27
CA LEU A 287 21.45 8.40 10.46
C LEU A 287 20.61 9.42 11.20
N GLN A 288 21.11 10.67 11.31
CA GLN A 288 20.37 11.79 11.89
C GLN A 288 19.13 12.11 11.06
N GLU A 289 19.22 12.07 9.72
CA GLU A 289 18.07 12.24 8.83
C GLU A 289 17.01 11.16 9.08
N VAL A 290 17.40 9.88 9.21
CA VAL A 290 16.47 8.80 9.55
C VAL A 290 15.78 9.06 10.89
N LEU A 291 16.53 9.47 11.90
CA LEU A 291 16.00 9.74 13.24
C LEU A 291 14.98 10.89 13.22
N ASN A 292 15.24 11.93 12.43
CA ASN A 292 14.35 13.08 12.23
C ASN A 292 13.04 12.69 11.52
N GLU A 293 13.13 11.94 10.43
CA GLU A 293 11.93 11.49 9.69
C GLU A 293 11.05 10.59 10.57
N LEU A 294 11.65 9.68 11.36
CA LEU A 294 10.92 8.87 12.34
C LEU A 294 10.29 9.72 13.46
N GLY A 295 10.98 10.73 13.97
CA GLY A 295 10.46 11.66 14.97
C GLY A 295 9.26 12.46 14.44
N THR A 296 9.33 12.89 13.18
CA THR A 296 8.24 13.61 12.51
C THR A 296 6.95 12.80 12.45
N ILE A 297 7.00 11.45 12.45
CA ILE A 297 5.83 10.58 12.50
C ILE A 297 5.04 10.79 13.79
N THR A 298 5.72 10.95 14.92
CA THR A 298 5.13 11.11 16.27
C THR A 298 5.01 12.57 16.72
N GLY A 299 5.57 13.50 15.94
CA GLY A 299 5.60 14.94 16.26
C GLY A 299 6.71 15.32 17.24
N GLU A 300 7.72 14.46 17.39
CA GLU A 300 8.87 14.72 18.28
C GLU A 300 10.00 15.43 17.52
N VAL A 301 10.60 16.45 18.15
CA VAL A 301 11.72 17.22 17.58
C VAL A 301 13.04 16.60 18.01
N TYR A 302 13.98 16.52 17.10
CA TYR A 302 15.27 15.83 17.27
C TYR A 302 16.22 16.45 18.28
N ASP A 303 16.35 17.78 18.30
CA ASP A 303 17.47 18.48 18.98
C ASP A 303 17.51 18.33 20.50
N GLU A 304 16.37 18.27 21.18
CA GLU A 304 16.32 18.17 22.64
C GLU A 304 16.63 16.76 23.15
N GLU A 305 16.21 15.71 22.40
CA GLU A 305 16.36 14.32 22.84
C GLU A 305 17.77 13.75 22.67
N LEU A 306 18.55 14.27 21.71
CA LEU A 306 19.95 13.83 21.54
C LEU A 306 20.83 14.39 22.66
N LEU A 307 20.64 15.65 23.01
CA LEU A 307 21.34 16.26 24.14
C LEU A 307 21.09 15.53 25.46
N ASP A 308 19.82 15.14 25.72
CA ASP A 308 19.48 14.36 26.91
C ASP A 308 20.17 12.99 26.90
N THR A 309 20.22 12.32 25.76
CA THR A 309 20.89 11.01 25.62
C THR A 309 22.40 11.11 25.82
N LEU A 310 23.03 12.18 25.31
CA LEU A 310 24.45 12.47 25.55
C LEU A 310 24.72 12.74 27.03
N PHE A 311 23.87 13.51 27.71
CA PHE A 311 24.02 13.82 29.13
C PHE A 311 23.75 12.61 30.05
N GLU A 312 22.80 11.73 29.68
CA GLU A 312 22.49 10.52 30.47
C GLU A 312 23.53 9.42 30.35
N ASN A 313 24.12 9.22 29.18
CA ASN A 313 25.06 8.13 28.92
C ASN A 313 26.54 8.52 29.15
N PHE A 314 26.84 9.79 29.04
CA PHE A 314 28.18 10.30 29.24
C PHE A 314 28.17 11.31 30.37
N CYS A 315 28.78 10.98 31.51
CA CYS A 315 29.02 11.92 32.63
C CYS A 315 29.97 13.06 32.18
N VAL A 316 29.54 13.91 31.25
CA VAL A 316 30.27 15.11 30.83
C VAL A 316 29.98 16.19 31.87
N GLY A 317 30.71 16.18 32.98
CA GLY A 317 30.53 17.19 34.03
C GLY A 317 30.90 16.74 35.44
N LYS A 318 32.04 16.09 35.61
CA LYS A 318 32.75 16.07 36.91
C LYS A 318 34.20 16.35 36.71
#